data_e9cc80eca6137a6cdf448ed2c394f278
#
_entry.id   e9cc80eca6137a6cdf448ed2c394f278
#
_cell.length_a   1.000
_cell.length_b   1.000
_cell.length_c   1.000
_cell.angle_alpha   90.00
_cell.angle_beta   90.00
_cell.angle_gamma   90.00
#
_symmetry.space_group_name_H-M   'P 1'
#
loop_
_entity.id
_entity.type
_entity.pdbx_description
1 polymer ?
#
loop_
_entity_poly.entity_id
_entity_poly.type
_entity_poly.pdbx_seq_one_letter_code
_entity_poly.pdbx_strand_id
1 'polypeptide(L)'
;MHNRRLLIAVLLPLLAAVLIPGLFSRSGGGREVVVYCAHDSIFADEILKAFEQRTGIRVVVRYDEEASKSLGLTSLLLAEQASPRCDVFWNNQTLGTIRLAKAGVLQASPPELFARIPAKYRDPDNRWCGFAGRFRVWIVNTNHLPHAAAADIETAFAAENLQHCSIAVPLFGTTLTHYTELAAEIGLADLKTWHQSLRDRGIREARGNGAVRDLVAEGACHFGLTDTDDAFAALDAGKPVQMLPCKLPSGRNICIPNSVAVIRGCPHPNEATELIRYLLSEDVELKLANSAARQIPLGPVDTRKLPPEVQPLVEWVRDSSDPAAAAEFDQPVLDWLTALYSGAAQK
;
A
#
# COMPACT_ATOMS: atom_id res chain seq x y z
N MET A 1 -37.68 -87.53 -20.68
CA MET A 1 -36.93 -86.54 -21.52
C MET A 1 -37.97 -85.59 -22.07
N HIS A 2 -38.24 -84.42 -21.39
CA HIS A 2 -39.12 -83.40 -21.92
C HIS A 2 -38.63 -82.01 -21.39
N ASN A 3 -38.03 -81.24 -22.27
CA ASN A 3 -37.67 -79.91 -22.02
C ASN A 3 -38.90 -78.98 -22.04
N ARG A 4 -39.20 -78.32 -20.92
CA ARG A 4 -40.15 -77.25 -20.85
C ARG A 4 -39.33 -75.88 -20.76
N ARG A 5 -39.37 -75.16 -21.84
CA ARG A 5 -38.87 -73.79 -21.86
C ARG A 5 -39.94 -72.86 -21.23
N LEU A 6 -39.62 -72.24 -20.14
CA LEU A 6 -40.40 -71.18 -19.52
C LEU A 6 -40.09 -69.88 -20.23
N LEU A 7 -41.06 -69.24 -20.86
CA LEU A 7 -40.99 -67.85 -21.35
C LEU A 7 -41.29 -66.90 -20.17
N ILE A 8 -40.32 -66.14 -19.79
CA ILE A 8 -40.52 -65.07 -18.82
C ILE A 8 -40.82 -63.80 -19.63
N ALA A 9 -42.04 -63.30 -19.56
CA ALA A 9 -42.43 -61.97 -20.10
C ALA A 9 -41.93 -60.89 -19.17
N VAL A 10 -41.00 -60.02 -19.66
CA VAL A 10 -40.53 -58.89 -18.94
C VAL A 10 -41.50 -57.71 -19.23
N LEU A 11 -42.32 -57.37 -18.25
CA LEU A 11 -43.12 -56.16 -18.23
C LEU A 11 -42.19 -54.98 -17.90
N LEU A 12 -41.93 -54.11 -18.89
CA LEU A 12 -41.32 -52.80 -18.67
C LEU A 12 -42.38 -51.82 -18.14
N PRO A 13 -42.16 -51.17 -16.99
CA PRO A 13 -43.00 -50.05 -16.62
C PRO A 13 -42.57 -48.82 -17.40
N LEU A 14 -43.48 -48.19 -18.15
CA LEU A 14 -43.37 -46.87 -18.68
C LEU A 14 -43.23 -45.86 -17.51
N LEU A 15 -42.03 -45.36 -17.28
CA LEU A 15 -41.81 -44.22 -16.40
C LEU A 15 -42.25 -42.95 -17.16
N ALA A 16 -43.43 -42.43 -16.84
CA ALA A 16 -43.84 -41.10 -17.24
C ALA A 16 -42.91 -40.07 -16.57
N ALA A 17 -42.01 -39.51 -17.34
CA ALA A 17 -41.21 -38.38 -16.90
C ALA A 17 -42.14 -37.16 -16.72
N VAL A 18 -42.57 -36.92 -15.51
CA VAL A 18 -43.14 -35.64 -15.10
C VAL A 18 -42.03 -34.60 -15.18
N LEU A 19 -42.03 -33.82 -16.24
CA LEU A 19 -41.24 -32.58 -16.34
C LEU A 19 -41.77 -31.62 -15.25
N ILE A 20 -41.15 -31.67 -14.08
CA ILE A 20 -41.24 -30.61 -13.09
C ILE A 20 -40.39 -29.47 -13.71
N PRO A 21 -40.98 -28.28 -14.04
CA PRO A 21 -40.19 -27.15 -14.39
C PRO A 21 -39.29 -26.89 -13.17
N GLY A 22 -38.00 -27.22 -13.32
CA GLY A 22 -37.01 -26.93 -12.30
C GLY A 22 -37.13 -25.47 -11.95
N LEU A 23 -37.57 -25.19 -10.72
CA LEU A 23 -37.19 -23.95 -10.06
C LEU A 23 -35.65 -23.94 -10.08
N PHE A 24 -35.08 -23.42 -11.18
CA PHE A 24 -33.80 -22.80 -11.10
C PHE A 24 -34.03 -21.61 -10.18
N SER A 25 -33.90 -21.82 -8.89
CA SER A 25 -33.54 -20.79 -7.94
C SER A 25 -32.34 -20.13 -8.57
N ARG A 26 -32.55 -18.98 -9.25
CA ARG A 26 -31.53 -17.97 -9.36
C ARG A 26 -31.12 -17.74 -7.91
N SER A 27 -30.04 -18.39 -7.47
CA SER A 27 -29.30 -17.91 -6.31
C SER A 27 -29.12 -16.45 -6.61
N GLY A 28 -29.84 -15.60 -5.88
CA GLY A 28 -29.71 -14.17 -5.99
C GLY A 28 -28.26 -13.87 -5.78
N GLY A 29 -27.54 -13.58 -6.87
CA GLY A 29 -26.16 -13.14 -6.82
C GLY A 29 -26.18 -11.82 -6.06
N GLY A 30 -25.89 -11.88 -4.75
CA GLY A 30 -25.72 -10.68 -3.96
C GLY A 30 -24.64 -9.84 -4.64
N ARG A 31 -24.81 -8.52 -4.62
CA ARG A 31 -23.79 -7.60 -5.12
C ARG A 31 -22.46 -7.90 -4.42
N GLU A 32 -21.38 -7.99 -5.16
CA GLU A 32 -20.05 -8.22 -4.60
C GLU A 32 -18.99 -7.36 -5.30
N VAL A 33 -17.87 -7.15 -4.61
CA VAL A 33 -16.68 -6.49 -5.14
C VAL A 33 -15.43 -7.23 -4.67
N VAL A 34 -14.52 -7.51 -5.60
CA VAL A 34 -13.24 -8.17 -5.35
C VAL A 34 -12.16 -7.11 -5.20
N VAL A 35 -11.50 -7.11 -4.04
CA VAL A 35 -10.47 -6.14 -3.68
C VAL A 35 -9.12 -6.83 -3.55
N TYR A 36 -8.12 -6.39 -4.31
CA TYR A 36 -6.73 -6.72 -4.03
C TYR A 36 -6.15 -5.60 -3.16
N CYS A 37 -5.72 -5.95 -1.94
CA CYS A 37 -5.34 -4.99 -0.91
C CYS A 37 -3.92 -5.24 -0.42
N ALA A 38 -3.02 -4.29 -0.71
CA ALA A 38 -1.65 -4.29 -0.19
C ALA A 38 -1.51 -3.49 1.12
N HIS A 39 -2.60 -2.87 1.60
CA HIS A 39 -2.63 -2.24 2.92
C HIS A 39 -2.80 -3.29 4.02
N ASP A 40 -2.30 -2.99 5.23
CA ASP A 40 -2.36 -3.91 6.35
C ASP A 40 -3.79 -4.28 6.72
N SER A 41 -4.06 -5.59 6.79
CA SER A 41 -5.40 -6.13 7.05
C SER A 41 -5.99 -5.63 8.36
N ILE A 42 -5.16 -5.41 9.39
CA ILE A 42 -5.62 -4.90 10.70
C ILE A 42 -6.32 -3.53 10.61
N PHE A 43 -6.03 -2.74 9.58
CA PHE A 43 -6.67 -1.44 9.33
C PHE A 43 -7.70 -1.53 8.20
N ALA A 44 -7.37 -2.24 7.12
CA ALA A 44 -8.22 -2.34 5.94
C ALA A 44 -9.53 -3.12 6.21
N ASP A 45 -9.49 -4.17 7.03
CA ASP A 45 -10.65 -5.01 7.36
C ASP A 45 -11.81 -4.21 7.97
N GLU A 46 -11.52 -3.31 8.91
CA GLU A 46 -12.55 -2.48 9.54
C GLU A 46 -13.23 -1.57 8.53
N ILE A 47 -12.44 -0.95 7.65
CA ILE A 47 -12.95 -0.07 6.59
C ILE A 47 -13.83 -0.84 5.60
N LEU A 48 -13.37 -2.01 5.14
CA LEU A 48 -14.10 -2.82 4.17
C LEU A 48 -15.36 -3.45 4.76
N LYS A 49 -15.33 -3.91 6.01
CA LYS A 49 -16.52 -4.40 6.74
C LYS A 49 -17.55 -3.28 6.95
N ALA A 50 -17.12 -2.06 7.25
CA ALA A 50 -18.02 -0.92 7.35
C ALA A 50 -18.68 -0.57 6.00
N PHE A 51 -17.98 -0.75 4.89
CA PHE A 51 -18.57 -0.64 3.55
C PHE A 51 -19.64 -1.70 3.30
N GLU A 52 -19.36 -3.00 3.61
CA GLU A 52 -20.35 -4.08 3.49
C GLU A 52 -21.62 -3.78 4.29
N GLN A 53 -21.46 -3.37 5.56
CA GLN A 53 -22.58 -3.05 6.45
C GLN A 53 -23.44 -1.90 5.92
N ARG A 54 -22.81 -0.89 5.33
CA ARG A 54 -23.46 0.32 4.82
C ARG A 54 -24.21 0.08 3.51
N THR A 55 -23.68 -0.79 2.63
CA THR A 55 -24.13 -0.94 1.24
C THR A 55 -24.82 -2.25 0.93
N GLY A 56 -24.58 -3.29 1.76
CA GLY A 56 -24.99 -4.66 1.49
C GLY A 56 -24.19 -5.33 0.35
N ILE A 57 -23.10 -4.69 -0.12
CA ILE A 57 -22.19 -5.25 -1.13
C ILE A 57 -21.16 -6.13 -0.39
N ARG A 58 -21.12 -7.41 -0.71
CA ARG A 58 -20.11 -8.33 -0.16
C ARG A 58 -18.72 -7.97 -0.67
N VAL A 59 -17.73 -7.86 0.22
CA VAL A 59 -16.34 -7.59 -0.14
C VAL A 59 -15.52 -8.87 -0.07
N VAL A 60 -14.93 -9.26 -1.19
CA VAL A 60 -14.00 -10.39 -1.29
C VAL A 60 -12.59 -9.83 -1.35
N VAL A 61 -11.81 -10.03 -0.29
CA VAL A 61 -10.47 -9.42 -0.20
C VAL A 61 -9.38 -10.45 -0.46
N ARG A 62 -8.38 -10.07 -1.26
CA ARG A 62 -7.09 -10.74 -1.35
C ARG A 62 -6.01 -9.80 -0.83
N TYR A 63 -5.38 -10.18 0.27
CA TYR A 63 -4.24 -9.43 0.82
C TYR A 63 -2.94 -9.81 0.15
N ASP A 64 -1.98 -8.87 0.13
CA ASP A 64 -0.61 -9.12 -0.29
C ASP A 64 0.18 -9.84 0.83
N GLU A 65 1.22 -10.55 0.44
CA GLU A 65 2.15 -11.16 1.40
C GLU A 65 3.15 -10.10 1.89
N GLU A 66 3.49 -10.12 3.18
CA GLU A 66 4.42 -9.16 3.79
C GLU A 66 5.78 -9.14 3.10
N ALA A 67 6.28 -10.32 2.68
CA ALA A 67 7.59 -10.46 2.03
C ALA A 67 7.66 -9.84 0.61
N SER A 68 6.52 -9.61 -0.04
CA SER A 68 6.43 -9.06 -1.39
C SER A 68 5.53 -7.83 -1.48
N LYS A 69 5.22 -7.22 -0.36
CA LYS A 69 4.21 -6.18 -0.17
C LYS A 69 4.22 -5.13 -1.28
N SER A 70 3.07 -4.91 -1.89
CA SER A 70 2.83 -4.03 -3.05
C SER A 70 3.36 -4.57 -4.40
N LEU A 71 4.51 -5.24 -4.44
CA LEU A 71 5.04 -5.82 -5.69
C LEU A 71 4.30 -7.10 -6.09
N GLY A 72 3.90 -7.93 -5.12
CA GLY A 72 3.20 -9.20 -5.37
C GLY A 72 1.87 -8.99 -6.10
N LEU A 73 0.98 -8.18 -5.53
CA LEU A 73 -0.31 -7.88 -6.15
C LEU A 73 -0.18 -7.06 -7.44
N THR A 74 0.79 -6.14 -7.54
CA THR A 74 1.06 -5.41 -8.79
C THR A 74 1.44 -6.37 -9.92
N SER A 75 2.34 -7.32 -9.66
CA SER A 75 2.76 -8.33 -10.64
C SER A 75 1.60 -9.26 -11.02
N LEU A 76 0.77 -9.64 -10.05
CA LEU A 76 -0.41 -10.46 -10.29
C LEU A 76 -1.42 -9.75 -11.20
N LEU A 77 -1.71 -8.46 -10.95
CA LEU A 77 -2.63 -7.67 -11.77
C LEU A 77 -2.13 -7.51 -13.21
N LEU A 78 -0.81 -7.38 -13.42
CA LEU A 78 -0.21 -7.41 -14.75
C LEU A 78 -0.43 -8.77 -15.44
N ALA A 79 -0.25 -9.87 -14.73
CA ALA A 79 -0.45 -11.22 -15.26
C ALA A 79 -1.92 -11.53 -15.57
N GLU A 80 -2.86 -10.97 -14.81
CA GLU A 80 -4.31 -11.16 -14.96
C GLU A 80 -4.95 -10.16 -15.95
N GLN A 81 -4.18 -9.29 -16.62
CA GLN A 81 -4.71 -8.22 -17.49
C GLN A 81 -5.69 -8.71 -18.56
N ALA A 82 -5.46 -9.89 -19.15
CA ALA A 82 -6.31 -10.46 -20.20
C ALA A 82 -7.64 -11.04 -19.67
N SER A 83 -7.71 -11.38 -18.38
CA SER A 83 -8.89 -11.92 -17.70
C SER A 83 -8.91 -11.47 -16.24
N PRO A 84 -9.29 -10.22 -15.97
CA PRO A 84 -9.25 -9.64 -14.64
C PRO A 84 -10.16 -10.37 -13.64
N ARG A 85 -9.64 -10.58 -12.44
CA ARG A 85 -10.38 -11.18 -11.31
C ARG A 85 -10.62 -10.18 -10.19
N CYS A 86 -9.90 -9.07 -10.22
CA CYS A 86 -9.95 -7.98 -9.26
C CYS A 86 -10.83 -6.86 -9.81
N ASP A 87 -11.61 -6.22 -8.95
CA ASP A 87 -12.38 -5.02 -9.30
C ASP A 87 -11.65 -3.75 -8.87
N VAL A 88 -11.15 -3.74 -7.64
CA VAL A 88 -10.48 -2.58 -7.04
C VAL A 88 -9.12 -2.97 -6.48
N PHE A 89 -8.09 -2.25 -6.87
CA PHE A 89 -6.78 -2.33 -6.25
C PHE A 89 -6.62 -1.23 -5.21
N TRP A 90 -6.47 -1.61 -3.94
CA TRP A 90 -6.06 -0.74 -2.86
C TRP A 90 -4.61 -1.01 -2.52
N ASN A 91 -3.73 -0.13 -2.97
CA ASN A 91 -2.30 -0.23 -2.73
C ASN A 91 -1.88 0.64 -1.52
N ASN A 92 -0.84 0.23 -0.82
CA ASN A 92 -0.24 0.99 0.29
C ASN A 92 0.80 2.04 -0.16
N GLN A 93 0.96 2.23 -1.47
CA GLN A 93 1.85 3.21 -2.09
C GLN A 93 1.40 3.49 -3.53
N THR A 94 2.00 4.48 -4.22
CA THR A 94 1.55 4.93 -5.54
C THR A 94 2.32 4.33 -6.72
N LEU A 95 3.62 4.02 -6.59
CA LEU A 95 4.47 3.63 -7.72
C LEU A 95 3.95 2.38 -8.45
N GLY A 96 3.57 1.33 -7.70
CA GLY A 96 2.98 0.13 -8.30
C GLY A 96 1.68 0.42 -9.06
N THR A 97 0.85 1.31 -8.54
CA THR A 97 -0.39 1.74 -9.17
C THR A 97 -0.13 2.56 -10.43
N ILE A 98 0.86 3.44 -10.42
CA ILE A 98 1.30 4.20 -11.61
C ILE A 98 1.84 3.24 -12.68
N ARG A 99 2.57 2.19 -12.30
CA ARG A 99 3.05 1.14 -13.21
C ARG A 99 1.88 0.43 -13.90
N LEU A 100 0.83 0.08 -13.15
CA LEU A 100 -0.40 -0.51 -13.70
C LEU A 100 -1.13 0.46 -14.65
N ALA A 101 -1.16 1.76 -14.32
CA ALA A 101 -1.73 2.78 -15.20
C ALA A 101 -0.97 2.87 -16.54
N LYS A 102 0.37 2.92 -16.49
CA LYS A 102 1.23 2.91 -17.70
C LYS A 102 1.05 1.65 -18.55
N ALA A 103 0.83 0.50 -17.92
CA ALA A 103 0.58 -0.78 -18.58
C ALA A 103 -0.85 -0.92 -19.14
N GLY A 104 -1.74 0.05 -18.90
CA GLY A 104 -3.12 0.02 -19.39
C GLY A 104 -4.05 -0.93 -18.61
N VAL A 105 -3.65 -1.38 -17.42
CA VAL A 105 -4.44 -2.28 -16.55
C VAL A 105 -5.58 -1.55 -15.86
N LEU A 106 -5.46 -0.23 -15.66
CA LEU A 106 -6.42 0.57 -14.91
C LEU A 106 -7.46 1.22 -15.82
N GLN A 107 -8.68 1.34 -15.30
CA GLN A 107 -9.79 2.04 -15.94
C GLN A 107 -9.87 3.47 -15.41
N ALA A 108 -10.18 4.43 -16.29
CA ALA A 108 -10.52 5.79 -15.85
C ALA A 108 -11.85 5.79 -15.08
N SER A 109 -11.88 6.51 -13.97
CA SER A 109 -13.06 6.76 -13.16
C SER A 109 -13.63 8.16 -13.44
N PRO A 110 -14.90 8.41 -13.12
CA PRO A 110 -15.47 9.75 -13.20
C PRO A 110 -14.64 10.78 -12.40
N PRO A 111 -14.24 11.92 -12.98
CA PRO A 111 -13.33 12.90 -12.34
C PRO A 111 -13.83 13.42 -10.98
N GLU A 112 -15.15 13.50 -10.82
CA GLU A 112 -15.79 13.96 -9.58
C GLU A 112 -15.51 13.06 -8.38
N LEU A 113 -15.19 11.78 -8.59
CA LEU A 113 -14.80 10.87 -7.51
C LEU A 113 -13.48 11.27 -6.85
N PHE A 114 -12.60 11.89 -7.63
CA PHE A 114 -11.26 12.26 -7.20
C PHE A 114 -11.15 13.75 -6.78
N ALA A 115 -12.20 14.53 -6.99
CA ALA A 115 -12.17 15.99 -6.86
C ALA A 115 -11.73 16.48 -5.47
N ARG A 116 -12.00 15.71 -4.39
CA ARG A 116 -11.62 16.06 -3.01
C ARG A 116 -10.10 15.98 -2.76
N ILE A 117 -9.40 15.14 -3.49
CA ILE A 117 -7.96 14.89 -3.28
C ILE A 117 -7.13 15.89 -4.10
N PRO A 118 -6.03 16.46 -3.57
CA PRO A 118 -5.16 17.37 -4.31
C PRO A 118 -4.61 16.76 -5.61
N ALA A 119 -4.43 17.59 -6.65
CA ALA A 119 -4.07 17.14 -8.00
C ALA A 119 -2.77 16.31 -8.04
N LYS A 120 -1.76 16.64 -7.23
CA LYS A 120 -0.49 15.90 -7.15
C LYS A 120 -0.62 14.45 -6.67
N TYR A 121 -1.75 14.09 -6.08
CA TYR A 121 -2.05 12.74 -5.64
C TYR A 121 -3.09 12.05 -6.52
N ARG A 122 -3.33 12.55 -7.72
CA ARG A 122 -4.28 11.97 -8.69
C ARG A 122 -3.62 11.76 -10.03
N ASP A 123 -4.03 10.70 -10.71
CA ASP A 123 -3.69 10.52 -12.12
C ASP A 123 -4.39 11.59 -12.98
N PRO A 124 -3.67 12.30 -13.88
CA PRO A 124 -4.30 13.30 -14.76
C PRO A 124 -5.38 12.69 -15.67
N ASP A 125 -5.30 11.39 -16.00
CA ASP A 125 -6.29 10.66 -16.77
C ASP A 125 -7.36 9.97 -15.89
N ASN A 126 -7.41 10.27 -14.59
CA ASN A 126 -8.35 9.74 -13.60
C ASN A 126 -8.37 8.20 -13.50
N ARG A 127 -7.23 7.52 -13.65
CA ARG A 127 -7.12 6.06 -13.52
C ARG A 127 -6.81 5.61 -12.09
N TRP A 128 -6.25 6.47 -11.27
CA TRP A 128 -5.97 6.21 -9.84
C TRP A 128 -6.05 7.50 -9.02
N CYS A 129 -6.25 7.33 -7.71
CA CYS A 129 -6.27 8.41 -6.74
C CYS A 129 -5.57 7.98 -5.46
N GLY A 130 -4.74 8.86 -4.91
CA GLY A 130 -4.15 8.70 -3.59
C GLY A 130 -5.11 9.11 -2.48
N PHE A 131 -4.93 8.57 -1.28
CA PHE A 131 -5.65 8.98 -0.06
C PHE A 131 -4.90 8.51 1.18
N ALA A 132 -5.15 9.14 2.31
CA ALA A 132 -4.60 8.76 3.61
C ALA A 132 -3.13 8.33 3.53
N GLY A 133 -2.22 9.30 3.64
CA GLY A 133 -0.79 9.08 3.48
C GLY A 133 -0.07 8.82 4.80
N ARG A 134 1.20 8.49 4.68
CA ARG A 134 2.18 8.54 5.75
C ARG A 134 3.42 9.25 5.26
N PHE A 135 4.26 9.74 6.18
CA PHE A 135 5.49 10.42 5.82
C PHE A 135 6.70 9.57 6.18
N ARG A 136 7.75 9.70 5.37
CA ARG A 136 9.09 9.25 5.77
C ARG A 136 9.60 10.16 6.85
N VAL A 137 10.09 9.56 7.93
CA VAL A 137 10.59 10.28 9.11
C VAL A 137 11.89 9.67 9.61
N TRP A 138 12.66 10.47 10.31
CA TRP A 138 13.68 10.00 11.21
C TRP A 138 13.00 9.60 12.53
N ILE A 139 13.15 8.34 12.95
CA ILE A 139 12.90 7.91 14.32
C ILE A 139 14.20 8.05 15.09
N VAL A 140 14.15 8.68 16.27
CA VAL A 140 15.32 9.05 17.06
C VAL A 140 15.15 8.58 18.50
N ASN A 141 16.11 7.85 19.03
CA ASN A 141 16.10 7.41 20.43
C ASN A 141 16.51 8.58 21.34
N THR A 142 15.60 9.00 22.23
CA THR A 142 15.77 10.17 23.10
C THR A 142 16.72 9.93 24.27
N ASN A 143 17.08 8.68 24.59
CA ASN A 143 18.11 8.38 25.57
C ASN A 143 19.53 8.63 25.02
N HIS A 144 19.72 8.45 23.71
CA HIS A 144 21.01 8.68 23.04
C HIS A 144 21.14 10.09 22.47
N LEU A 145 20.05 10.65 21.94
CA LEU A 145 19.99 11.96 21.33
C LEU A 145 18.83 12.78 21.94
N PRO A 146 18.97 13.22 23.20
CA PRO A 146 17.92 13.98 23.87
C PRO A 146 17.70 15.34 23.18
N HIS A 147 16.43 15.69 22.93
CA HIS A 147 16.03 16.97 22.33
C HIS A 147 16.63 17.26 20.95
N ALA A 148 17.00 16.20 20.19
CA ALA A 148 17.54 16.37 18.84
C ALA A 148 16.55 17.12 17.93
N ALA A 149 17.05 18.09 17.18
CA ALA A 149 16.36 18.75 16.09
C ALA A 149 16.73 18.08 14.74
N ALA A 150 16.00 18.42 13.67
CA ALA A 150 16.28 17.87 12.34
C ALA A 150 17.73 18.12 11.89
N ALA A 151 18.29 19.32 12.15
CA ALA A 151 19.67 19.67 11.83
C ALA A 151 20.72 18.79 12.56
N ASP A 152 20.40 18.34 13.78
CA ASP A 152 21.29 17.44 14.53
C ASP A 152 21.34 16.06 13.87
N ILE A 153 20.20 15.58 13.37
CA ILE A 153 20.13 14.32 12.64
C ILE A 153 20.80 14.40 11.28
N GLU A 154 20.63 15.51 10.55
CA GLU A 154 21.34 15.76 9.29
C GLU A 154 22.85 15.74 9.51
N THR A 155 23.34 16.37 10.58
CA THR A 155 24.75 16.36 10.97
C THR A 155 25.21 14.94 11.34
N ALA A 156 24.44 14.21 12.14
CA ALA A 156 24.77 12.83 12.54
C ALA A 156 24.76 11.88 11.32
N PHE A 157 23.84 12.09 10.38
CA PHE A 157 23.77 11.29 9.15
C PHE A 157 24.89 11.62 8.16
N ALA A 158 25.47 12.81 8.21
CA ALA A 158 26.66 13.18 7.44
C ALA A 158 27.99 12.69 8.04
N ALA A 159 27.99 12.15 9.27
CA ALA A 159 29.21 11.68 9.95
C ALA A 159 29.88 10.50 9.21
N GLU A 160 31.18 10.31 9.43
CA GLU A 160 31.97 9.23 8.82
C GLU A 160 31.57 7.81 9.27
N ASN A 161 30.91 7.69 10.43
CA ASN A 161 30.47 6.42 11.00
C ASN A 161 28.95 6.40 11.23
N LEU A 162 28.23 5.45 10.59
CA LEU A 162 26.80 5.26 10.68
C LEU A 162 26.39 3.95 11.37
N GLN A 163 27.27 3.31 12.15
CA GLN A 163 26.95 2.04 12.84
C GLN A 163 25.76 2.11 13.80
N HIS A 164 25.41 3.31 14.25
CA HIS A 164 24.25 3.57 15.09
C HIS A 164 23.07 4.21 14.32
N CYS A 165 23.10 4.14 12.99
CA CYS A 165 21.99 4.52 12.12
C CYS A 165 21.44 3.28 11.41
N SER A 166 20.13 3.20 11.22
CA SER A 166 19.50 2.11 10.47
C SER A 166 18.56 2.61 9.38
N ILE A 167 18.54 1.90 8.26
CA ILE A 167 17.57 2.04 7.18
C ILE A 167 16.98 0.69 6.82
N ALA A 168 15.77 0.65 6.25
CA ALA A 168 15.24 -0.56 5.66
C ALA A 168 15.92 -0.83 4.30
N VAL A 169 16.13 -2.10 3.97
CA VAL A 169 16.56 -2.53 2.61
C VAL A 169 15.55 -1.97 1.59
N PRO A 170 15.99 -1.17 0.59
CA PRO A 170 15.10 -0.37 -0.23
C PRO A 170 14.49 -1.13 -1.43
N LEU A 171 14.14 -2.42 -1.25
CA LEU A 171 13.61 -3.27 -2.33
C LEU A 171 12.09 -3.15 -2.53
N PHE A 172 11.35 -2.68 -1.53
CA PHE A 172 9.89 -2.62 -1.59
C PHE A 172 9.31 -1.48 -0.75
N GLY A 173 7.99 -1.28 -0.92
CA GLY A 173 7.18 -0.41 -0.10
C GLY A 173 7.66 1.04 -0.09
N THR A 174 7.57 1.66 1.06
CA THR A 174 7.85 3.08 1.24
C THR A 174 9.32 3.44 1.11
N THR A 175 10.23 2.51 1.43
CA THR A 175 11.67 2.77 1.26
C THR A 175 12.07 2.77 -0.21
N LEU A 176 11.49 1.88 -1.05
CA LEU A 176 11.67 1.96 -2.51
C LEU A 176 11.11 3.28 -3.06
N THR A 177 9.93 3.71 -2.58
CA THR A 177 9.36 5.01 -3.00
C THR A 177 10.27 6.16 -2.63
N HIS A 178 10.84 6.18 -1.41
CA HIS A 178 11.82 7.20 -1.00
C HIS A 178 13.03 7.24 -1.94
N TYR A 179 13.61 6.07 -2.27
CA TYR A 179 14.75 5.97 -3.19
C TYR A 179 14.40 6.44 -4.60
N THR A 180 13.19 6.15 -5.05
CA THR A 180 12.69 6.59 -6.37
C THR A 180 12.53 8.11 -6.41
N GLU A 181 11.96 8.72 -5.37
CA GLU A 181 11.83 10.16 -5.26
C GLU A 181 13.18 10.87 -5.12
N LEU A 182 14.11 10.27 -4.37
CA LEU A 182 15.47 10.80 -4.27
C LEU A 182 16.20 10.72 -5.62
N ALA A 183 16.04 9.62 -6.37
CA ALA A 183 16.58 9.51 -7.73
C ALA A 183 16.05 10.57 -8.68
N ALA A 184 14.79 10.96 -8.54
CA ALA A 184 14.19 12.03 -9.35
C ALA A 184 14.84 13.42 -9.08
N GLU A 185 15.37 13.63 -7.88
CA GLU A 185 16.03 14.92 -7.54
C GLU A 185 17.54 14.93 -7.83
N ILE A 186 18.24 13.84 -7.54
CA ILE A 186 19.72 13.81 -7.66
C ILE A 186 20.23 12.96 -8.82
N GLY A 187 19.35 12.22 -9.50
CA GLY A 187 19.73 11.27 -10.55
C GLY A 187 20.14 9.90 -10.00
N LEU A 188 19.98 8.86 -10.85
CA LEU A 188 20.26 7.47 -10.47
C LEU A 188 21.75 7.23 -10.16
N ALA A 189 22.67 7.91 -10.84
CA ALA A 189 24.11 7.75 -10.63
C ALA A 189 24.52 8.25 -9.24
N ASP A 190 24.05 9.43 -8.85
CA ASP A 190 24.34 10.02 -7.55
C ASP A 190 23.64 9.25 -6.42
N LEU A 191 22.43 8.74 -6.66
CA LEU A 191 21.75 7.84 -5.72
C LEU A 191 22.57 6.59 -5.44
N LYS A 192 23.15 5.96 -6.47
CA LYS A 192 24.03 4.77 -6.32
C LYS A 192 25.26 5.09 -5.48
N THR A 193 25.92 6.21 -5.76
CA THR A 193 27.10 6.68 -5.02
C THR A 193 26.73 6.97 -3.56
N TRP A 194 25.62 7.67 -3.34
CA TRP A 194 25.12 7.97 -2.01
C TRP A 194 24.82 6.71 -1.21
N HIS A 195 24.09 5.74 -1.79
CA HIS A 195 23.78 4.49 -1.11
C HIS A 195 25.04 3.68 -0.77
N GLN A 196 26.02 3.58 -1.69
CA GLN A 196 27.28 2.91 -1.43
C GLN A 196 28.04 3.60 -0.28
N SER A 197 28.05 4.93 -0.26
CA SER A 197 28.65 5.71 0.84
C SER A 197 27.99 5.40 2.20
N LEU A 198 26.67 5.18 2.27
CA LEU A 198 26.01 4.76 3.51
C LEU A 198 26.55 3.41 4.00
N ARG A 199 26.69 2.44 3.09
CA ARG A 199 27.21 1.10 3.41
C ARG A 199 28.66 1.14 3.84
N ASP A 200 29.51 1.92 3.16
CA ASP A 200 30.94 2.08 3.49
C ASP A 200 31.12 2.71 4.88
N ARG A 201 30.19 3.58 5.30
CA ARG A 201 30.16 4.18 6.64
C ARG A 201 29.50 3.29 7.70
N GLY A 202 29.07 2.07 7.34
CA GLY A 202 28.58 1.05 8.26
C GLY A 202 27.14 1.19 8.68
N ILE A 203 26.26 1.82 7.86
CA ILE A 203 24.83 1.89 8.15
C ILE A 203 24.23 0.48 8.31
N ARG A 204 23.29 0.31 9.24
CA ARG A 204 22.60 -0.96 9.46
C ARG A 204 21.41 -1.08 8.52
N GLU A 205 21.46 -2.05 7.60
CA GLU A 205 20.34 -2.39 6.74
C GLU A 205 19.44 -3.41 7.43
N ALA A 206 18.19 -3.02 7.69
CA ALA A 206 17.16 -3.85 8.32
C ALA A 206 16.17 -4.42 7.29
N ARG A 207 15.46 -5.50 7.64
CA ARG A 207 14.52 -6.17 6.72
C ARG A 207 13.31 -5.32 6.30
N GLY A 208 12.97 -4.27 7.06
CA GLY A 208 11.85 -3.39 6.82
C GLY A 208 11.78 -2.28 7.85
N ASN A 209 10.85 -1.36 7.68
CA ASN A 209 10.68 -0.19 8.54
C ASN A 209 10.40 -0.56 10.01
N GLY A 210 9.56 -1.57 10.27
CA GLY A 210 9.32 -2.06 11.63
C GLY A 210 10.59 -2.54 12.31
N ALA A 211 11.51 -3.21 11.59
CA ALA A 211 12.80 -3.62 12.16
C ALA A 211 13.73 -2.42 12.43
N VAL A 212 13.69 -1.37 11.61
CA VAL A 212 14.38 -0.09 11.89
C VAL A 212 13.84 0.53 13.17
N ARG A 213 12.51 0.64 13.27
CA ARG A 213 11.82 1.13 14.49
C ARG A 213 12.32 0.38 15.73
N ASP A 214 12.35 -0.95 15.69
CA ASP A 214 12.72 -1.77 16.84
C ASP A 214 14.19 -1.56 17.23
N LEU A 215 15.12 -1.53 16.26
CA LEU A 215 16.53 -1.24 16.50
C LEU A 215 16.74 0.11 17.21
N VAL A 216 15.99 1.13 16.83
CA VAL A 216 16.05 2.45 17.44
C VAL A 216 15.35 2.47 18.80
N ALA A 217 14.16 1.90 18.91
CA ALA A 217 13.38 1.87 20.14
C ALA A 217 14.08 1.11 21.26
N GLU A 218 14.88 0.09 20.93
CA GLU A 218 15.69 -0.71 21.87
C GLU A 218 17.08 -0.10 22.15
N GLY A 219 17.46 0.97 21.47
CA GLY A 219 18.73 1.67 21.64
C GLY A 219 19.92 1.02 20.94
N ALA A 220 19.71 -0.02 20.12
CA ALA A 220 20.75 -0.62 19.28
C ALA A 220 21.21 0.34 18.16
N CYS A 221 20.31 1.23 17.72
CA CYS A 221 20.62 2.38 16.89
C CYS A 221 20.14 3.66 17.60
N HIS A 222 20.83 4.78 17.34
CA HIS A 222 20.49 6.07 17.90
C HIS A 222 19.38 6.75 17.08
N PHE A 223 19.36 6.50 15.77
CA PHE A 223 18.33 7.01 14.86
C PHE A 223 18.22 6.11 13.63
N GLY A 224 17.15 6.28 12.86
CA GLY A 224 16.92 5.51 11.63
C GLY A 224 15.81 6.11 10.78
N LEU A 225 15.71 5.66 9.53
CA LEU A 225 14.67 6.05 8.59
C LEU A 225 13.52 5.06 8.61
N THR A 226 12.33 5.54 8.97
CA THR A 226 11.09 4.76 8.96
C THR A 226 9.90 5.60 8.48
N ASP A 227 8.68 5.15 8.75
CA ASP A 227 7.43 5.84 8.45
C ASP A 227 6.77 6.37 9.74
N THR A 228 5.84 7.32 9.59
CA THR A 228 5.10 7.91 10.73
C THR A 228 4.32 6.87 11.53
N ASP A 229 3.73 5.87 10.89
CA ASP A 229 2.99 4.78 11.54
C ASP A 229 3.89 3.90 12.42
N ASP A 230 5.10 3.58 11.99
CA ASP A 230 6.10 2.88 12.81
C ASP A 230 6.54 3.72 14.01
N ALA A 231 6.78 5.02 13.80
CA ALA A 231 7.16 5.92 14.89
C ALA A 231 6.03 6.04 15.92
N PHE A 232 4.78 6.16 15.49
CA PHE A 232 3.62 6.15 16.38
C PHE A 232 3.49 4.83 17.16
N ALA A 233 3.72 3.69 16.50
CA ALA A 233 3.68 2.39 17.17
C ALA A 233 4.73 2.29 18.31
N ALA A 234 5.93 2.85 18.12
CA ALA A 234 6.95 2.89 19.16
C ALA A 234 6.55 3.84 20.30
N LEU A 235 5.97 5.01 19.99
CA LEU A 235 5.46 5.97 21.00
C LEU A 235 4.34 5.35 21.85
N ASP A 236 3.38 4.66 21.21
CA ASP A 236 2.28 3.97 21.89
C ASP A 236 2.79 2.85 22.82
N ALA A 237 3.89 2.20 22.43
CA ALA A 237 4.57 1.21 23.27
C ALA A 237 5.42 1.85 24.40
N GLY A 238 5.36 3.16 24.60
CA GLY A 238 6.10 3.88 25.63
C GLY A 238 7.62 3.87 25.45
N LYS A 239 8.09 3.68 24.21
CA LYS A 239 9.52 3.67 23.90
C LYS A 239 10.09 5.09 23.92
N PRO A 240 11.38 5.25 24.31
CA PRO A 240 12.04 6.56 24.39
C PRO A 240 12.43 7.06 23.00
N VAL A 241 11.46 7.39 22.18
CA VAL A 241 11.68 7.86 20.82
C VAL A 241 10.96 9.17 20.53
N GLN A 242 11.45 9.89 19.56
CA GLN A 242 10.77 11.00 18.90
C GLN A 242 10.83 10.81 17.40
N MET A 243 9.95 11.47 16.63
CA MET A 243 10.04 11.50 15.17
C MET A 243 10.31 12.92 14.68
N LEU A 244 11.14 13.00 13.64
CA LEU A 244 11.50 14.24 12.96
C LEU A 244 11.27 14.09 11.45
N PRO A 245 10.94 15.17 10.72
CA PRO A 245 10.72 15.07 9.29
C PRO A 245 12.00 14.62 8.58
N CYS A 246 11.86 13.66 7.65
CA CYS A 246 12.85 13.36 6.65
C CYS A 246 12.49 14.09 5.36
N LYS A 247 13.41 14.89 4.83
CA LYS A 247 13.16 15.71 3.65
C LYS A 247 14.06 15.32 2.49
N LEU A 248 13.55 15.53 1.28
CA LEU A 248 14.34 15.51 0.06
C LEU A 248 15.30 16.70 0.00
N PRO A 249 16.33 16.66 -0.86
CA PRO A 249 17.23 17.80 -1.07
C PRO A 249 16.54 19.12 -1.40
N SER A 250 15.39 19.07 -2.08
CA SER A 250 14.52 20.24 -2.34
C SER A 250 13.86 20.84 -1.08
N GLY A 251 14.00 20.21 0.09
CA GLY A 251 13.33 20.59 1.33
C GLY A 251 11.89 20.07 1.46
N ARG A 252 11.39 19.34 0.47
CA ARG A 252 10.03 18.77 0.50
C ARG A 252 9.95 17.53 1.37
N ASN A 253 8.83 17.36 2.05
CA ASN A 253 8.51 16.12 2.78
C ASN A 253 8.21 14.98 1.79
N ILE A 254 8.52 13.75 2.18
CA ILE A 254 8.22 12.54 1.40
C ILE A 254 6.91 11.97 1.92
N CYS A 255 5.82 12.20 1.19
CA CYS A 255 4.51 11.67 1.50
C CYS A 255 4.22 10.43 0.65
N ILE A 256 3.85 9.34 1.29
CA ILE A 256 3.52 8.08 0.63
C ILE A 256 2.03 7.77 0.85
N PRO A 257 1.18 8.15 -0.11
CA PRO A 257 -0.24 7.85 -0.06
C PRO A 257 -0.54 6.36 -0.20
N ASN A 258 -1.64 5.89 0.38
CA ASN A 258 -2.34 4.78 -0.25
C ASN A 258 -2.84 5.22 -1.62
N SER A 259 -3.09 4.28 -2.49
CA SER A 259 -3.71 4.56 -3.78
C SER A 259 -4.81 3.54 -4.09
N VAL A 260 -5.81 3.99 -4.81
CA VAL A 260 -6.95 3.17 -5.20
C VAL A 260 -7.23 3.34 -6.69
N ALA A 261 -7.59 2.23 -7.34
CA ALA A 261 -7.86 2.20 -8.77
C ALA A 261 -8.89 1.11 -9.12
N VAL A 262 -9.70 1.35 -10.16
CA VAL A 262 -10.55 0.33 -10.79
C VAL A 262 -9.75 -0.42 -11.84
N ILE A 263 -9.87 -1.75 -11.87
CA ILE A 263 -9.23 -2.59 -12.86
C ILE A 263 -10.05 -2.56 -14.16
N ARG A 264 -9.38 -2.38 -15.29
CA ARG A 264 -10.03 -2.37 -16.61
C ARG A 264 -10.63 -3.73 -16.93
N GLY A 265 -11.91 -3.76 -17.30
CA GLY A 265 -12.62 -5.00 -17.61
C GLY A 265 -12.94 -5.86 -16.38
N CYS A 266 -12.95 -5.26 -15.20
CA CYS A 266 -13.29 -5.93 -13.94
C CYS A 266 -14.72 -6.51 -13.96
N PRO A 267 -15.00 -7.58 -13.19
CA PRO A 267 -16.31 -8.23 -13.16
C PRO A 267 -17.46 -7.36 -12.64
N HIS A 268 -17.19 -6.46 -11.66
CA HIS A 268 -18.22 -5.72 -10.93
C HIS A 268 -17.97 -4.18 -10.97
N PRO A 269 -18.04 -3.51 -12.14
CA PRO A 269 -17.61 -2.11 -12.31
C PRO A 269 -18.45 -1.10 -11.52
N ASN A 270 -19.75 -1.39 -11.28
CA ASN A 270 -20.61 -0.52 -10.49
C ASN A 270 -20.26 -0.55 -9.01
N GLU A 271 -20.06 -1.74 -8.46
CA GLU A 271 -19.64 -1.97 -7.08
C GLU A 271 -18.24 -1.43 -6.83
N ALA A 272 -17.33 -1.57 -7.80
CA ALA A 272 -16.00 -0.96 -7.78
C ALA A 272 -16.08 0.57 -7.64
N THR A 273 -16.95 1.21 -8.42
CA THR A 273 -17.18 2.67 -8.36
C THR A 273 -17.73 3.09 -7.01
N GLU A 274 -18.66 2.33 -6.43
CA GLU A 274 -19.21 2.60 -5.09
C GLU A 274 -18.13 2.47 -4.00
N LEU A 275 -17.29 1.44 -4.10
CA LEU A 275 -16.19 1.25 -3.15
C LEU A 275 -15.15 2.37 -3.25
N ILE A 276 -14.75 2.78 -4.45
CA ILE A 276 -13.83 3.92 -4.63
C ILE A 276 -14.39 5.21 -4.02
N ARG A 277 -15.66 5.51 -4.27
CA ARG A 277 -16.33 6.68 -3.66
C ARG A 277 -16.27 6.63 -2.13
N TYR A 278 -16.47 5.44 -1.57
CA TYR A 278 -16.38 5.25 -0.12
C TYR A 278 -14.95 5.41 0.40
N LEU A 279 -13.97 4.75 -0.22
CA LEU A 279 -12.56 4.81 0.21
C LEU A 279 -11.99 6.24 0.15
N LEU A 280 -12.41 7.04 -0.84
CA LEU A 280 -11.97 8.43 -1.00
C LEU A 280 -12.81 9.43 -0.18
N SER A 281 -13.70 8.98 0.69
CA SER A 281 -14.50 9.86 1.54
C SER A 281 -13.70 10.46 2.70
N GLU A 282 -14.16 11.59 3.23
CA GLU A 282 -13.63 12.17 4.47
C GLU A 282 -13.72 11.18 5.64
N ASP A 283 -14.85 10.45 5.75
CA ASP A 283 -15.07 9.45 6.81
C ASP A 283 -13.97 8.40 6.85
N VAL A 284 -13.52 7.90 5.69
CA VAL A 284 -12.47 6.88 5.62
C VAL A 284 -11.11 7.46 5.99
N GLU A 285 -10.76 8.65 5.50
CA GLU A 285 -9.50 9.29 5.90
C GLU A 285 -9.48 9.62 7.40
N LEU A 286 -10.61 10.06 7.97
CA LEU A 286 -10.72 10.27 9.43
C LEU A 286 -10.61 8.95 10.21
N LYS A 287 -11.21 7.86 9.74
CA LYS A 287 -11.07 6.55 10.38
C LYS A 287 -9.62 6.06 10.36
N LEU A 288 -8.94 6.17 9.22
CA LEU A 288 -7.53 5.80 9.10
C LEU A 288 -6.63 6.70 9.97
N ALA A 289 -6.94 7.99 10.09
CA ALA A 289 -6.24 8.90 10.96
C ALA A 289 -6.44 8.59 12.45
N ASN A 290 -7.63 8.11 12.84
CA ASN A 290 -7.95 7.71 14.22
C ASN A 290 -7.62 6.24 14.53
N SER A 291 -7.10 5.48 13.56
CA SER A 291 -6.59 4.12 13.78
C SER A 291 -5.18 4.15 14.39
N ALA A 292 -4.67 3.00 14.81
CA ALA A 292 -3.30 2.89 15.31
C ALA A 292 -2.23 3.28 14.26
N ALA A 293 -2.56 3.21 12.96
CA ALA A 293 -1.67 3.65 11.89
C ALA A 293 -1.55 5.18 11.78
N ARG A 294 -2.51 5.95 12.33
CA ARG A 294 -2.55 7.42 12.29
C ARG A 294 -2.20 7.99 10.93
N GLN A 295 -2.85 7.46 9.89
CA GLN A 295 -2.58 7.94 8.53
C GLN A 295 -3.10 9.37 8.34
N ILE A 296 -2.32 10.16 7.62
CA ILE A 296 -2.56 11.58 7.47
C ILE A 296 -3.53 11.82 6.30
N PRO A 297 -4.67 12.49 6.49
CA PRO A 297 -5.59 12.81 5.42
C PRO A 297 -4.93 13.66 4.33
N LEU A 298 -5.17 13.33 3.07
CA LEU A 298 -4.69 14.12 1.92
C LEU A 298 -5.74 15.12 1.42
N GLY A 299 -7.01 14.76 1.53
CA GLY A 299 -8.10 15.67 1.23
C GLY A 299 -8.50 16.54 2.42
N PRO A 300 -9.36 17.56 2.21
CA PRO A 300 -9.85 18.39 3.29
C PRO A 300 -10.68 17.58 4.29
N VAL A 301 -10.38 17.77 5.57
CA VAL A 301 -11.10 17.18 6.71
C VAL A 301 -11.29 18.22 7.82
N ASP A 302 -12.25 17.98 8.70
CA ASP A 302 -12.34 18.74 9.96
C ASP A 302 -11.18 18.33 10.89
N THR A 303 -10.14 19.17 10.96
CA THR A 303 -8.91 18.88 11.73
C THR A 303 -9.17 18.68 13.22
N ARG A 304 -10.27 19.21 13.76
CA ARG A 304 -10.70 18.99 15.17
C ARG A 304 -11.06 17.53 15.45
N LYS A 305 -11.35 16.73 14.41
CA LYS A 305 -11.65 15.30 14.52
C LYS A 305 -10.41 14.42 14.43
N LEU A 306 -9.25 15.01 14.18
CA LEU A 306 -7.97 14.29 14.11
C LEU A 306 -7.35 14.14 15.49
N PRO A 307 -6.60 13.05 15.73
CA PRO A 307 -5.74 12.94 16.90
C PRO A 307 -4.78 14.14 16.98
N PRO A 308 -4.50 14.67 18.20
CA PRO A 308 -3.64 15.84 18.38
C PRO A 308 -2.28 15.72 17.70
N GLU A 309 -1.70 14.52 17.70
CA GLU A 309 -0.41 14.21 17.07
C GLU A 309 -0.45 14.17 15.55
N VAL A 310 -1.62 13.95 14.93
CA VAL A 310 -1.80 13.97 13.48
C VAL A 310 -2.09 15.38 12.95
N GLN A 311 -2.72 16.23 13.76
CA GLN A 311 -3.10 17.58 13.34
C GLN A 311 -1.95 18.38 12.70
N PRO A 312 -0.74 18.47 13.29
CA PRO A 312 0.37 19.22 12.69
C PRO A 312 0.89 18.58 11.41
N LEU A 313 0.71 17.27 11.20
CA LEU A 313 1.21 16.57 10.02
C LEU A 313 0.39 16.86 8.76
N VAL A 314 -0.84 17.36 8.90
CA VAL A 314 -1.65 17.79 7.74
C VAL A 314 -0.98 18.93 6.97
N GLU A 315 -0.24 19.80 7.65
CA GLU A 315 0.52 20.89 6.98
C GLU A 315 1.66 20.31 6.13
N TRP A 316 2.25 19.17 6.51
CA TRP A 316 3.31 18.53 5.73
C TRP A 316 2.83 18.04 4.36
N VAL A 317 1.53 17.77 4.22
CA VAL A 317 0.92 17.36 2.92
C VAL A 317 1.10 18.48 1.88
N ARG A 318 0.98 19.76 2.29
CA ARG A 318 1.12 20.89 1.39
C ARG A 318 2.52 20.94 0.76
N ASP A 319 3.55 20.75 1.59
CA ASP A 319 4.95 20.86 1.22
C ASP A 319 5.60 19.53 0.88
N SER A 320 4.81 18.53 0.48
CA SER A 320 5.34 17.23 0.09
C SER A 320 5.61 17.11 -1.40
N SER A 321 6.45 16.14 -1.75
CA SER A 321 6.76 15.72 -3.11
C SER A 321 5.51 15.30 -3.90
N ASP A 322 5.70 15.19 -5.22
CA ASP A 322 4.72 14.60 -6.15
C ASP A 322 5.21 13.19 -6.53
N PRO A 323 4.56 12.12 -6.06
CA PRO A 323 4.99 10.76 -6.37
C PRO A 323 4.95 10.43 -7.87
N ALA A 324 4.05 11.09 -8.64
CA ALA A 324 3.95 10.86 -10.08
C ALA A 324 5.17 11.40 -10.83
N ALA A 325 5.76 12.50 -10.36
CA ALA A 325 6.95 13.08 -10.95
C ALA A 325 8.18 12.16 -10.86
N ALA A 326 8.24 11.29 -9.86
CA ALA A 326 9.33 10.33 -9.67
C ALA A 326 9.12 9.00 -10.43
N ALA A 327 7.96 8.77 -11.01
CA ALA A 327 7.57 7.47 -11.56
C ALA A 327 8.40 6.98 -12.76
N GLU A 328 9.20 7.83 -13.40
CA GLU A 328 10.15 7.41 -14.45
C GLU A 328 11.38 6.68 -13.87
N PHE A 329 11.74 6.98 -12.62
CA PHE A 329 12.86 6.36 -11.91
C PHE A 329 12.49 5.04 -11.23
N ASP A 330 11.20 4.68 -11.12
CA ASP A 330 10.74 3.49 -10.41
C ASP A 330 11.41 2.21 -10.91
N GLN A 331 11.31 1.90 -12.20
CA GLN A 331 11.91 0.68 -12.75
C GLN A 331 13.44 0.71 -12.74
N PRO A 332 14.13 1.79 -13.16
CA PRO A 332 15.58 1.88 -13.09
C PRO A 332 16.15 1.71 -11.67
N VAL A 333 15.49 2.26 -10.65
CA VAL A 333 15.89 2.10 -9.25
C VAL A 333 15.67 0.65 -8.79
N LEU A 334 14.50 0.08 -9.08
CA LEU A 334 14.18 -1.31 -8.72
C LEU A 334 15.14 -2.31 -9.37
N ASP A 335 15.46 -2.16 -10.65
CA ASP A 335 16.38 -3.03 -11.38
C ASP A 335 17.78 -2.98 -10.77
N TRP A 336 18.28 -1.78 -10.48
CA TRP A 336 19.56 -1.61 -9.82
C TRP A 336 19.59 -2.26 -8.42
N LEU A 337 18.60 -1.98 -7.57
CA LEU A 337 18.54 -2.53 -6.22
C LEU A 337 18.38 -4.05 -6.24
N THR A 338 17.59 -4.60 -7.15
CA THR A 338 17.44 -6.05 -7.32
C THR A 338 18.77 -6.69 -7.68
N ALA A 339 19.53 -6.11 -8.62
CA ALA A 339 20.86 -6.60 -8.99
C ALA A 339 21.85 -6.53 -7.80
N LEU A 340 21.81 -5.41 -7.05
CA LEU A 340 22.70 -5.19 -5.89
C LEU A 340 22.49 -6.24 -4.80
N TYR A 341 21.22 -6.48 -4.42
CA TYR A 341 20.90 -7.38 -3.31
C TYR A 341 20.82 -8.86 -3.73
N SER A 342 20.56 -9.20 -5.00
CA SER A 342 20.66 -10.56 -5.51
C SER A 342 22.11 -11.05 -5.54
N GLY A 343 23.07 -10.19 -5.89
CA GLY A 343 24.50 -10.51 -5.88
C GLY A 343 25.10 -10.68 -4.48
N ALA A 344 24.50 -10.06 -3.46
CA ALA A 344 24.92 -10.19 -2.06
C ALA A 344 24.47 -11.52 -1.42
N ALA A 345 23.39 -12.15 -1.92
CA ALA A 345 22.89 -13.43 -1.42
C ALA A 345 23.72 -14.64 -1.88
N GLN A 346 24.70 -14.45 -2.80
CA GLN A 346 25.58 -15.51 -3.34
C GLN A 346 27.00 -15.51 -2.73
N LYS A 347 27.28 -14.63 -1.78
CA LYS A 347 28.53 -14.56 -1.05
C LYS A 347 28.31 -14.88 0.43
#